data_250c9b043ead765493d50d9e0410cade
#
_entry.id   250c9b043ead765493d50d9e0410cade
#
_cell.length_a   1.000
_cell.length_b   1.000
_cell.length_c   1.000
_cell.angle_alpha   90.00
_cell.angle_beta   90.00
_cell.angle_gamma   90.00
#
_symmetry.space_group_name_H-M   'P 1'
#
loop_
_entity.id
_entity.type
_entity.pdbx_description
1 polymer ?
#
loop_
_entity_poly.entity_id
_entity_poly.type
_entity_poly.pdbx_seq_one_letter_code
_entity_poly.pdbx_strand_id
1 'polypeptide(L)'
;IGSKKIDQIVKSYEENRELRNIIIELSPYGITPNYCMRIYKKYKNKAIKIINENPYKLAEDIRGIGFKIADNIANKIGIEKDSKDRVSQGILYTLNQSLGNGHTYLPKHILLQEASKLLEVKSTIIEECIISLAYDQKVHIENVNGEQLIYLIPYYLSENGVCKQIIKLSQFEFENLNIDIDEEIKYVEEENSIKLAKNQSLAVKEAIENGVVIITGGPGTGKTTTINTIIKIFENNKK
;
A
#
# COMPACT_ATOMS: atom_id res chain seq x y z
N ILE A 1 -49.66 -3.77 18.81
CA ILE A 1 -48.28 -3.51 18.32
C ILE A 1 -48.41 -2.31 17.39
N GLY A 2 -47.71 -1.18 17.69
CA GLY A 2 -47.84 0.04 16.90
C GLY A 2 -47.20 -0.14 15.48
N SER A 3 -47.72 0.59 14.48
CA SER A 3 -47.27 0.50 13.07
C SER A 3 -45.76 0.54 12.89
N LYS A 4 -45.04 1.40 13.62
CA LYS A 4 -43.57 1.48 13.62
C LYS A 4 -42.87 0.17 13.98
N LYS A 5 -43.44 -0.62 14.87
CA LYS A 5 -42.87 -1.92 15.32
C LYS A 5 -43.12 -3.01 14.27
N ILE A 6 -44.26 -2.94 13.59
CA ILE A 6 -44.59 -3.81 12.46
C ILE A 6 -43.63 -3.53 11.30
N ASP A 7 -43.42 -2.27 10.95
CA ASP A 7 -42.50 -1.86 9.88
C ASP A 7 -41.06 -2.32 10.17
N GLN A 8 -40.60 -2.22 11.42
CA GLN A 8 -39.29 -2.74 11.82
C GLN A 8 -39.17 -4.26 11.68
N ILE A 9 -40.19 -5.01 12.04
CA ILE A 9 -40.21 -6.48 11.92
C ILE A 9 -40.21 -6.89 10.44
N VAL A 10 -41.04 -6.25 9.62
CA VAL A 10 -41.09 -6.50 8.17
C VAL A 10 -39.73 -6.22 7.53
N LYS A 11 -39.16 -5.07 7.80
CA LYS A 11 -37.84 -4.68 7.30
C LYS A 11 -36.73 -5.67 7.71
N SER A 12 -36.71 -6.07 8.98
CA SER A 12 -35.74 -7.06 9.49
C SER A 12 -35.94 -8.44 8.83
N TYR A 13 -37.17 -8.83 8.56
CA TYR A 13 -37.48 -10.08 7.87
C TYR A 13 -37.03 -10.05 6.41
N GLU A 14 -37.27 -8.95 5.70
CA GLU A 14 -36.82 -8.75 4.32
C GLU A 14 -35.28 -8.75 4.22
N GLU A 15 -34.61 -8.02 5.09
CA GLU A 15 -33.13 -7.99 5.16
C GLU A 15 -32.56 -9.40 5.41
N ASN A 16 -33.12 -10.17 6.31
CA ASN A 16 -32.69 -11.54 6.59
C ASN A 16 -32.98 -12.49 5.42
N ARG A 17 -34.08 -12.29 4.71
CA ARG A 17 -34.41 -13.06 3.50
C ARG A 17 -33.43 -12.78 2.37
N GLU A 18 -33.11 -11.52 2.10
CA GLU A 18 -32.14 -11.12 1.07
C GLU A 18 -30.74 -11.64 1.38
N LEU A 19 -30.28 -11.51 2.62
CA LEU A 19 -28.99 -12.04 3.05
C LEU A 19 -28.93 -13.57 2.88
N ARG A 20 -30.01 -14.29 3.21
CA ARG A 20 -30.09 -15.75 3.04
C ARG A 20 -29.98 -16.13 1.56
N ASN A 21 -30.65 -15.42 0.67
CA ASN A 21 -30.53 -15.65 -0.77
C ASN A 21 -29.10 -15.47 -1.27
N ILE A 22 -28.42 -14.40 -0.84
CA ILE A 22 -27.01 -14.16 -1.17
C ILE A 22 -26.12 -15.30 -0.66
N ILE A 23 -26.36 -15.80 0.57
CA ILE A 23 -25.59 -16.92 1.12
C ILE A 23 -25.81 -18.19 0.28
N ILE A 24 -27.05 -18.49 -0.10
CA ILE A 24 -27.38 -19.66 -0.91
C ILE A 24 -26.71 -19.56 -2.29
N GLU A 25 -26.79 -18.42 -2.95
CA GLU A 25 -26.21 -18.24 -4.30
C GLU A 25 -24.69 -18.20 -4.29
N LEU A 26 -24.06 -17.64 -3.25
CA LEU A 26 -22.60 -17.50 -3.20
C LEU A 26 -21.89 -18.69 -2.51
N SER A 27 -22.61 -19.51 -1.78
CA SER A 27 -22.06 -20.71 -1.12
C SER A 27 -21.35 -21.67 -2.09
N PRO A 28 -21.90 -21.96 -3.31
CA PRO A 28 -21.22 -22.83 -4.28
C PRO A 28 -19.86 -22.30 -4.75
N TYR A 29 -19.64 -20.99 -4.64
CA TYR A 29 -18.38 -20.34 -5.00
C TYR A 29 -17.35 -20.36 -3.87
N GLY A 30 -17.69 -20.94 -2.69
CA GLY A 30 -16.80 -21.01 -1.54
C GLY A 30 -16.72 -19.71 -0.74
N ILE A 31 -17.69 -18.80 -0.92
CA ILE A 31 -17.76 -17.57 -0.15
C ILE A 31 -18.38 -17.86 1.22
N THR A 32 -17.66 -17.50 2.28
CA THR A 32 -18.15 -17.72 3.64
C THR A 32 -19.32 -16.80 3.99
N PRO A 33 -20.22 -17.19 4.92
CA PRO A 33 -21.32 -16.33 5.37
C PRO A 33 -20.88 -14.94 5.85
N ASN A 34 -19.70 -14.83 6.43
CA ASN A 34 -19.14 -13.54 6.87
C ASN A 34 -18.86 -12.61 5.65
N TYR A 35 -18.32 -13.14 4.56
CA TYR A 35 -18.18 -12.37 3.32
C TYR A 35 -19.52 -12.03 2.70
N CYS A 36 -20.49 -12.95 2.71
CA CYS A 36 -21.85 -12.68 2.23
C CYS A 36 -22.50 -11.52 3.00
N MET A 37 -22.33 -11.45 4.32
CA MET A 37 -22.81 -10.31 5.12
C MET A 37 -22.15 -8.98 4.71
N ARG A 38 -20.85 -8.96 4.43
CA ARG A 38 -20.14 -7.76 3.97
C ARG A 38 -20.60 -7.33 2.59
N ILE A 39 -20.78 -8.30 1.67
CA ILE A 39 -21.29 -8.10 0.32
C ILE A 39 -22.71 -7.52 0.38
N TYR A 40 -23.60 -8.12 1.19
CA TYR A 40 -24.94 -7.61 1.40
C TYR A 40 -24.95 -6.20 1.99
N LYS A 41 -24.10 -5.94 2.99
CA LYS A 41 -23.98 -4.61 3.60
C LYS A 41 -23.60 -3.53 2.58
N LYS A 42 -22.72 -3.86 1.62
CA LYS A 42 -22.24 -2.93 0.58
C LYS A 42 -23.26 -2.77 -0.55
N TYR A 43 -23.77 -3.86 -1.11
CA TYR A 43 -24.53 -3.84 -2.36
C TYR A 43 -26.04 -4.08 -2.22
N LYS A 44 -26.47 -4.54 -1.03
CA LYS A 44 -27.88 -4.86 -0.76
C LYS A 44 -28.43 -5.84 -1.81
N ASN A 45 -29.64 -5.60 -2.30
CA ASN A 45 -30.33 -6.40 -3.33
C ASN A 45 -29.65 -6.42 -4.70
N LYS A 46 -28.64 -5.52 -4.94
CA LYS A 46 -27.88 -5.50 -6.19
C LYS A 46 -26.68 -6.46 -6.19
N ALA A 47 -26.39 -7.14 -5.06
CA ALA A 47 -25.18 -7.94 -4.88
C ALA A 47 -25.03 -9.00 -5.98
N ILE A 48 -26.05 -9.81 -6.22
CA ILE A 48 -26.02 -10.91 -7.20
C ILE A 48 -25.82 -10.36 -8.61
N LYS A 49 -26.54 -9.30 -8.97
CA LYS A 49 -26.39 -8.66 -10.28
C LYS A 49 -24.94 -8.18 -10.50
N ILE A 50 -24.37 -7.49 -9.52
CA ILE A 50 -23.00 -6.97 -9.60
C ILE A 50 -21.99 -8.11 -9.74
N ILE A 51 -22.15 -9.21 -8.99
CA ILE A 51 -21.26 -10.36 -9.04
C ILE A 51 -21.32 -11.06 -10.40
N ASN A 52 -22.52 -11.21 -10.96
CA ASN A 52 -22.69 -11.83 -12.27
C ASN A 52 -22.16 -10.95 -13.43
N GLU A 53 -22.23 -9.62 -13.30
CA GLU A 53 -21.69 -8.69 -14.29
C GLU A 53 -20.17 -8.54 -14.18
N ASN A 54 -19.65 -8.36 -12.96
CA ASN A 54 -18.22 -8.19 -12.71
C ASN A 54 -17.86 -8.61 -11.28
N PRO A 55 -17.45 -9.87 -11.05
CA PRO A 55 -17.08 -10.37 -9.72
C PRO A 55 -15.82 -9.69 -9.15
N TYR A 56 -14.98 -9.07 -9.99
CA TYR A 56 -13.77 -8.40 -9.55
C TYR A 56 -14.04 -7.13 -8.74
N LYS A 57 -15.24 -6.55 -8.83
CA LYS A 57 -15.69 -5.48 -7.92
C LYS A 57 -15.67 -5.90 -6.46
N LEU A 58 -15.80 -7.19 -6.18
CA LEU A 58 -15.65 -7.71 -4.82
C LEU A 58 -14.23 -7.48 -4.27
N ALA A 59 -13.22 -7.61 -5.12
CA ALA A 59 -11.82 -7.40 -4.72
C ALA A 59 -11.50 -5.90 -4.50
N GLU A 60 -12.19 -5.02 -5.21
CA GLU A 60 -12.05 -3.56 -5.03
C GLU A 60 -12.79 -3.06 -3.78
N ASP A 61 -14.01 -3.56 -3.54
CA ASP A 61 -14.96 -2.96 -2.60
C ASP A 61 -15.04 -3.66 -1.24
N ILE A 62 -14.64 -4.95 -1.15
CA ILE A 62 -14.84 -5.77 0.06
C ILE A 62 -13.48 -6.14 0.67
N ARG A 63 -13.14 -5.53 1.77
CA ARG A 63 -11.89 -5.84 2.49
C ARG A 63 -11.80 -7.33 2.82
N GLY A 64 -10.73 -7.98 2.38
CA GLY A 64 -10.45 -9.40 2.62
C GLY A 64 -10.89 -10.31 1.47
N ILE A 65 -11.62 -9.81 0.45
CA ILE A 65 -11.80 -10.50 -0.83
C ILE A 65 -10.72 -9.97 -1.76
N GLY A 66 -9.73 -10.82 -2.08
CA GLY A 66 -8.68 -10.49 -3.03
C GLY A 66 -8.95 -11.08 -4.41
N PHE A 67 -8.05 -10.79 -5.37
CA PHE A 67 -8.11 -11.27 -6.75
C PHE A 67 -8.42 -12.78 -6.85
N LYS A 68 -7.70 -13.62 -6.10
CA LYS A 68 -7.86 -15.09 -6.18
C LYS A 68 -9.29 -15.57 -5.85
N ILE A 69 -9.95 -14.94 -4.88
CA ILE A 69 -11.34 -15.28 -4.52
C ILE A 69 -12.28 -14.81 -5.63
N ALA A 70 -12.11 -13.57 -6.11
CA ALA A 70 -12.89 -13.00 -7.19
C ALA A 70 -12.73 -13.81 -8.50
N ASP A 71 -11.50 -14.22 -8.82
CA ASP A 71 -11.17 -15.01 -10.00
C ASP A 71 -11.78 -16.43 -9.94
N ASN A 72 -11.79 -17.05 -8.76
CA ASN A 72 -12.49 -18.32 -8.57
C ASN A 72 -14.01 -18.21 -8.82
N ILE A 73 -14.62 -17.11 -8.39
CA ILE A 73 -16.04 -16.83 -8.67
C ILE A 73 -16.22 -16.60 -10.18
N ALA A 74 -15.39 -15.74 -10.78
CA ALA A 74 -15.43 -15.42 -12.20
C ALA A 74 -15.36 -16.68 -13.08
N ASN A 75 -14.43 -17.57 -12.79
CA ASN A 75 -14.28 -18.85 -13.50
C ASN A 75 -15.53 -19.74 -13.39
N LYS A 76 -16.17 -19.78 -12.21
CA LYS A 76 -17.39 -20.59 -12.01
C LYS A 76 -18.63 -19.98 -12.68
N ILE A 77 -18.67 -18.66 -12.83
CA ILE A 77 -19.74 -17.94 -13.56
C ILE A 77 -19.53 -18.06 -15.08
N GLY A 78 -18.32 -18.43 -15.53
CA GLY A 78 -17.98 -18.54 -16.96
C GLY A 78 -17.46 -17.26 -17.58
N ILE A 79 -16.85 -16.37 -16.78
CA ILE A 79 -16.12 -15.19 -17.31
C ILE A 79 -14.92 -15.67 -18.12
N GLU A 80 -14.76 -15.11 -19.31
CA GLU A 80 -13.65 -15.46 -20.22
C GLU A 80 -12.30 -15.11 -19.60
N LYS A 81 -11.29 -15.98 -19.87
CA LYS A 81 -9.94 -15.84 -19.29
C LYS A 81 -9.25 -14.54 -19.68
N ASP A 82 -9.54 -14.02 -20.87
CA ASP A 82 -8.98 -12.81 -21.44
C ASP A 82 -9.87 -11.56 -21.27
N SER A 83 -10.94 -11.66 -20.48
CA SER A 83 -11.78 -10.50 -20.21
C SER A 83 -10.97 -9.34 -19.62
N LYS A 84 -11.24 -8.12 -20.09
CA LYS A 84 -10.51 -6.90 -19.67
C LYS A 84 -10.55 -6.70 -18.16
N ASP A 85 -11.69 -6.95 -17.53
CA ASP A 85 -11.84 -6.81 -16.08
C ASP A 85 -10.95 -7.80 -15.33
N ARG A 86 -10.89 -9.06 -15.77
CA ARG A 86 -10.01 -10.08 -15.20
C ARG A 86 -8.55 -9.69 -15.34
N VAL A 87 -8.13 -9.34 -16.54
CA VAL A 87 -6.73 -9.00 -16.83
C VAL A 87 -6.31 -7.75 -16.05
N SER A 88 -7.14 -6.72 -16.02
CA SER A 88 -6.88 -5.49 -15.26
C SER A 88 -6.72 -5.77 -13.76
N GLN A 89 -7.60 -6.56 -13.17
CA GLN A 89 -7.49 -6.91 -11.75
C GLN A 89 -6.31 -7.83 -11.46
N GLY A 90 -5.94 -8.71 -12.38
CA GLY A 90 -4.73 -9.53 -12.26
C GLY A 90 -3.45 -8.71 -12.31
N ILE A 91 -3.39 -7.68 -13.17
CA ILE A 91 -2.27 -6.72 -13.21
C ILE A 91 -2.14 -5.99 -11.88
N LEU A 92 -3.24 -5.41 -11.37
CA LEU A 92 -3.24 -4.71 -10.08
C LEU A 92 -2.85 -5.64 -8.92
N TYR A 93 -3.30 -6.90 -8.97
CA TYR A 93 -2.90 -7.92 -8.00
C TYR A 93 -1.40 -8.20 -8.06
N THR A 94 -0.83 -8.37 -9.24
CA THR A 94 0.62 -8.62 -9.44
C THR A 94 1.45 -7.47 -8.88
N LEU A 95 1.07 -6.24 -9.17
CA LEU A 95 1.71 -5.04 -8.61
C LEU A 95 1.59 -5.01 -7.08
N ASN A 96 0.41 -5.34 -6.52
CA ASN A 96 0.24 -5.40 -5.06
C ASN A 96 1.08 -6.50 -4.40
N GLN A 97 1.29 -7.65 -5.07
CA GLN A 97 2.17 -8.70 -4.54
C GLN A 97 3.63 -8.25 -4.49
N SER A 98 4.08 -7.47 -5.47
CA SER A 98 5.46 -6.95 -5.49
C SER A 98 5.76 -5.99 -4.34
N LEU A 99 4.75 -5.28 -3.83
CA LEU A 99 4.88 -4.43 -2.64
C LEU A 99 5.27 -5.23 -1.39
N GLY A 100 4.74 -6.45 -1.25
CA GLY A 100 5.11 -7.36 -0.17
C GLY A 100 6.59 -7.76 -0.18
N ASN A 101 7.23 -7.66 -1.34
CA ASN A 101 8.67 -7.89 -1.55
C ASN A 101 9.50 -6.59 -1.49
N GLY A 102 8.89 -5.46 -1.13
CA GLY A 102 9.56 -4.17 -0.99
C GLY A 102 9.69 -3.35 -2.27
N HIS A 103 8.99 -3.72 -3.35
CA HIS A 103 9.04 -2.99 -4.63
C HIS A 103 7.88 -2.00 -4.75
N THR A 104 8.15 -0.74 -4.99
CA THR A 104 7.14 0.30 -5.24
C THR A 104 6.61 0.28 -6.68
N TYR A 105 7.35 -0.34 -7.59
CA TYR A 105 7.02 -0.54 -9.01
C TYR A 105 7.51 -1.90 -9.52
N LEU A 106 7.07 -2.23 -10.72
CA LEU A 106 7.70 -3.29 -11.52
C LEU A 106 8.13 -2.74 -12.89
N PRO A 107 9.31 -3.15 -13.41
CA PRO A 107 9.62 -2.97 -14.81
C PRO A 107 8.57 -3.66 -15.69
N LYS A 108 8.18 -3.01 -16.79
CA LYS A 108 7.11 -3.51 -17.66
C LYS A 108 7.32 -4.97 -18.08
N HIS A 109 8.56 -5.33 -18.46
CA HIS A 109 8.86 -6.70 -18.90
C HIS A 109 8.65 -7.74 -17.79
N ILE A 110 8.98 -7.40 -16.53
CA ILE A 110 8.74 -8.27 -15.37
C ILE A 110 7.23 -8.38 -15.09
N LEU A 111 6.51 -7.24 -15.12
CA LEU A 111 5.05 -7.24 -14.94
C LEU A 111 4.35 -8.10 -15.99
N LEU A 112 4.75 -8.00 -17.26
CA LEU A 112 4.21 -8.82 -18.35
C LEU A 112 4.45 -10.31 -18.11
N GLN A 113 5.66 -10.68 -17.70
CA GLN A 113 6.03 -12.06 -17.41
C GLN A 113 5.19 -12.63 -16.24
N GLU A 114 5.15 -11.93 -15.12
CA GLU A 114 4.44 -12.39 -13.91
C GLU A 114 2.92 -12.42 -14.11
N ALA A 115 2.36 -11.39 -14.75
CA ALA A 115 0.94 -11.34 -15.04
C ALA A 115 0.51 -12.38 -16.09
N SER A 116 1.33 -12.63 -17.15
CA SER A 116 1.05 -13.70 -18.12
C SER A 116 1.04 -15.07 -17.45
N LYS A 117 1.97 -15.32 -16.53
CA LYS A 117 2.04 -16.57 -15.75
C LYS A 117 0.84 -16.74 -14.82
N LEU A 118 0.41 -15.65 -14.17
CA LEU A 118 -0.73 -15.67 -13.25
C LEU A 118 -2.06 -15.88 -14.00
N LEU A 119 -2.25 -15.19 -15.11
CA LEU A 119 -3.52 -15.08 -15.82
C LEU A 119 -3.67 -16.11 -16.95
N GLU A 120 -2.57 -16.71 -17.39
CA GLU A 120 -2.49 -17.60 -18.56
C GLU A 120 -3.01 -16.94 -19.85
N VAL A 121 -2.68 -15.66 -20.06
CA VAL A 121 -3.05 -14.87 -21.24
C VAL A 121 -1.82 -14.33 -21.94
N LYS A 122 -1.98 -13.93 -23.22
CA LYS A 122 -0.89 -13.35 -24.02
C LYS A 122 -0.48 -11.98 -23.47
N SER A 123 0.81 -11.67 -23.52
CA SER A 123 1.38 -10.39 -23.10
C SER A 123 0.76 -9.17 -23.80
N THR A 124 0.34 -9.32 -25.06
CA THR A 124 -0.31 -8.26 -25.83
C THR A 124 -1.60 -7.76 -25.17
N ILE A 125 -2.42 -8.67 -24.64
CA ILE A 125 -3.66 -8.31 -23.92
C ILE A 125 -3.34 -7.58 -22.62
N ILE A 126 -2.29 -8.01 -21.93
CA ILE A 126 -1.84 -7.35 -20.69
C ILE A 126 -1.34 -5.93 -20.99
N GLU A 127 -0.59 -5.73 -22.08
CA GLU A 127 -0.13 -4.42 -22.49
C GLU A 127 -1.28 -3.45 -22.77
N GLU A 128 -2.29 -3.90 -23.50
CA GLU A 128 -3.51 -3.10 -23.74
C GLU A 128 -4.21 -2.71 -22.44
N CYS A 129 -4.31 -3.66 -21.50
CA CYS A 129 -4.92 -3.40 -20.20
C CYS A 129 -4.07 -2.47 -19.32
N ILE A 130 -2.73 -2.51 -19.39
CA ILE A 130 -1.86 -1.56 -18.70
C ILE A 130 -2.14 -0.12 -19.19
N ILE A 131 -2.29 0.07 -20.51
CA ILE A 131 -2.62 1.38 -21.08
C ILE A 131 -3.99 1.86 -20.59
N SER A 132 -5.00 0.97 -20.58
CA SER A 132 -6.33 1.30 -20.06
C SER A 132 -6.27 1.67 -18.56
N LEU A 133 -5.55 0.91 -17.74
CA LEU A 133 -5.37 1.20 -16.32
C LEU A 133 -4.64 2.53 -16.07
N ALA A 134 -3.71 2.91 -16.95
CA ALA A 134 -3.04 4.21 -16.88
C ALA A 134 -4.01 5.36 -17.23
N TYR A 135 -4.87 5.18 -18.23
CA TYR A 135 -5.93 6.13 -18.57
C TYR A 135 -6.94 6.29 -17.42
N ASP A 136 -7.30 5.19 -16.76
CA ASP A 136 -8.20 5.17 -15.59
C ASP A 136 -7.51 5.65 -14.28
N GLN A 137 -6.27 6.11 -14.36
CA GLN A 137 -5.47 6.57 -13.21
C GLN A 137 -5.35 5.53 -12.08
N LYS A 138 -5.33 4.24 -12.43
CA LYS A 138 -5.07 3.15 -11.47
C LYS A 138 -3.58 2.82 -11.38
N VAL A 139 -2.85 2.98 -12.49
CA VAL A 139 -1.40 2.84 -12.56
C VAL A 139 -0.75 4.07 -13.17
N HIS A 140 0.54 4.26 -12.88
CA HIS A 140 1.38 5.26 -13.53
C HIS A 140 2.50 4.55 -14.32
N ILE A 141 2.78 5.04 -15.51
CA ILE A 141 3.86 4.55 -16.37
C ILE A 141 4.93 5.63 -16.42
N GLU A 142 6.11 5.33 -15.88
CA GLU A 142 7.27 6.20 -15.91
C GLU A 142 8.33 5.64 -16.86
N ASN A 143 8.97 6.50 -17.66
CA ASN A 143 10.07 6.12 -18.53
C ASN A 143 11.40 6.60 -17.92
N VAL A 144 12.23 5.65 -17.50
CA VAL A 144 13.54 5.93 -16.93
C VAL A 144 14.61 5.23 -17.76
N ASN A 145 15.50 5.98 -18.38
CA ASN A 145 16.60 5.46 -19.19
C ASN A 145 16.17 4.46 -20.29
N GLY A 146 14.98 4.65 -20.87
CA GLY A 146 14.42 3.78 -21.91
C GLY A 146 13.65 2.56 -21.40
N GLU A 147 13.57 2.38 -20.08
CA GLU A 147 12.76 1.34 -19.44
C GLU A 147 11.45 1.91 -18.92
N GLN A 148 10.34 1.19 -19.14
CA GLN A 148 9.03 1.54 -18.60
C GLN A 148 8.85 0.88 -17.23
N LEU A 149 8.60 1.71 -16.23
CA LEU A 149 8.32 1.33 -14.85
C LEU A 149 6.83 1.54 -14.57
N ILE A 150 6.17 0.51 -14.05
CA ILE A 150 4.73 0.51 -13.79
C ILE A 150 4.49 0.55 -12.30
N TYR A 151 3.85 1.62 -11.83
CA TYR A 151 3.50 1.86 -10.43
C TYR A 151 1.99 1.73 -10.20
N LEU A 152 1.58 1.31 -9.03
CA LEU A 152 0.26 1.70 -8.54
C LEU A 152 0.28 3.19 -8.15
N ILE A 153 -0.76 3.95 -8.53
CA ILE A 153 -0.82 5.41 -8.32
C ILE A 153 -0.49 5.84 -6.88
N PRO A 154 -1.04 5.22 -5.81
CA PRO A 154 -0.73 5.66 -4.44
C PRO A 154 0.77 5.60 -4.11
N TYR A 155 1.49 4.60 -4.62
CA TYR A 155 2.92 4.44 -4.37
C TYR A 155 3.77 5.41 -5.18
N TYR A 156 3.43 5.66 -6.44
CA TYR A 156 4.04 6.71 -7.23
C TYR A 156 3.93 8.09 -6.57
N LEU A 157 2.71 8.44 -6.11
CA LEU A 157 2.48 9.71 -5.44
C LEU A 157 3.22 9.81 -4.09
N SER A 158 3.29 8.71 -3.34
CA SER A 158 4.00 8.65 -2.06
C SER A 158 5.51 8.82 -2.27
N GLU A 159 6.10 8.11 -3.23
CA GLU A 159 7.53 8.20 -3.55
C GLU A 159 7.92 9.62 -3.99
N ASN A 160 7.15 10.21 -4.91
CA ASN A 160 7.35 11.59 -5.34
C ASN A 160 7.13 12.60 -4.19
N GLY A 161 6.16 12.35 -3.33
CA GLY A 161 5.90 13.17 -2.14
C GLY A 161 7.08 13.17 -1.18
N VAL A 162 7.62 12.00 -0.87
CA VAL A 162 8.81 11.84 -0.02
C VAL A 162 10.02 12.52 -0.66
N CYS A 163 10.27 12.27 -1.96
CA CYS A 163 11.36 12.90 -2.70
C CYS A 163 11.32 14.44 -2.60
N LYS A 164 10.16 15.03 -2.88
CA LYS A 164 9.96 16.49 -2.79
C LYS A 164 10.24 17.03 -1.38
N GLN A 165 9.80 16.31 -0.33
CA GLN A 165 10.04 16.75 1.04
C GLN A 165 11.53 16.65 1.44
N ILE A 166 12.20 15.57 1.03
CA ILE A 166 13.65 15.41 1.27
C ILE A 166 14.43 16.51 0.57
N ILE A 167 14.14 16.80 -0.70
CA ILE A 167 14.79 17.88 -1.45
C ILE A 167 14.54 19.23 -0.74
N LYS A 168 13.30 19.50 -0.33
CA LYS A 168 12.96 20.73 0.40
C LYS A 168 13.76 20.84 1.70
N LEU A 169 13.87 19.77 2.48
CA LEU A 169 14.65 19.75 3.72
C LEU A 169 16.15 19.93 3.46
N SER A 170 16.70 19.31 2.41
CA SER A 170 18.14 19.41 2.07
C SER A 170 18.53 20.80 1.56
N GLN A 171 17.58 21.58 1.04
CA GLN A 171 17.78 22.93 0.53
C GLN A 171 17.42 24.02 1.56
N PHE A 172 16.87 23.62 2.71
CA PHE A 172 16.51 24.57 3.76
C PHE A 172 17.75 25.07 4.48
N GLU A 173 17.94 26.41 4.54
CA GLU A 173 19.00 27.03 5.32
C GLU A 173 18.58 27.02 6.80
N PHE A 174 19.29 26.21 7.59
CA PHE A 174 19.12 26.16 9.04
C PHE A 174 20.00 27.21 9.72
N GLU A 175 19.52 27.81 10.80
CA GLU A 175 20.38 28.60 11.68
C GLU A 175 21.40 27.66 12.32
N ASN A 176 22.69 27.94 12.11
CA ASN A 176 23.77 27.19 12.74
C ASN A 176 23.68 27.34 14.26
N LEU A 177 23.66 26.23 14.96
CA LEU A 177 23.91 26.23 16.40
C LEU A 177 25.36 26.62 16.57
N ASN A 178 25.63 27.84 17.07
CA ASN A 178 26.99 28.30 17.37
C ASN A 178 27.55 27.59 18.63
N ILE A 179 27.80 26.29 18.50
CA ILE A 179 28.25 25.39 19.56
C ILE A 179 29.50 24.65 19.10
N ASP A 180 30.38 24.29 20.06
CA ASP A 180 31.41 23.30 19.80
C ASP A 180 30.83 21.90 19.93
N ILE A 181 30.57 21.27 18.77
CA ILE A 181 29.93 19.95 18.70
C ILE A 181 30.77 18.87 19.40
N ASP A 182 32.12 18.98 19.36
CA ASP A 182 33.01 18.03 20.04
C ASP A 182 32.95 18.16 21.56
N GLU A 183 32.79 19.36 22.10
CA GLU A 183 32.55 19.57 23.53
C GLU A 183 31.19 19.10 23.95
N GLU A 184 30.14 19.34 23.18
CA GLU A 184 28.78 18.84 23.44
C GLU A 184 28.70 17.29 23.41
N ILE A 185 29.38 16.64 22.46
CA ILE A 185 29.48 15.18 22.42
C ILE A 185 30.15 14.67 23.69
N LYS A 186 31.27 15.22 24.12
CA LYS A 186 31.96 14.84 25.36
C LYS A 186 31.08 15.01 26.58
N TYR A 187 30.36 16.14 26.67
CA TYR A 187 29.44 16.40 27.77
C TYR A 187 28.35 15.31 27.85
N VAL A 188 27.72 14.94 26.70
CA VAL A 188 26.69 13.89 26.65
C VAL A 188 27.29 12.50 26.93
N GLU A 189 28.52 12.21 26.50
CA GLU A 189 29.22 10.96 26.81
C GLU A 189 29.44 10.83 28.34
N GLU A 190 29.90 11.87 29.01
CA GLU A 190 30.13 11.89 30.46
C GLU A 190 28.83 11.77 31.24
N GLU A 191 27.80 12.56 30.88
CA GLU A 191 26.50 12.53 31.55
C GLU A 191 25.84 11.12 31.49
N ASN A 192 25.92 10.43 30.35
CA ASN A 192 25.30 9.14 30.17
C ASN A 192 26.24 7.94 30.40
N SER A 193 27.52 8.19 30.82
CA SER A 193 28.55 7.15 31.00
C SER A 193 28.65 6.23 29.76
N ILE A 194 28.65 6.82 28.56
CA ILE A 194 28.82 6.16 27.27
C ILE A 194 30.05 6.68 26.55
N LYS A 195 30.51 5.94 25.53
CA LYS A 195 31.53 6.43 24.60
C LYS A 195 31.09 6.09 23.18
N LEU A 196 31.00 7.11 22.35
CA LEU A 196 30.62 6.95 20.95
C LEU A 196 31.81 6.43 20.13
N ALA A 197 31.53 5.50 19.21
CA ALA A 197 32.51 5.12 18.20
C ALA A 197 32.68 6.24 17.17
N LYS A 198 33.82 6.26 16.46
CA LYS A 198 34.14 7.29 15.48
C LYS A 198 33.02 7.60 14.49
N ASN A 199 32.37 6.56 13.94
CA ASN A 199 31.26 6.75 12.99
C ASN A 199 29.98 7.26 13.65
N GLN A 200 29.76 6.97 14.93
CA GLN A 200 28.63 7.51 15.69
C GLN A 200 28.83 9.00 15.97
N SER A 201 30.03 9.42 16.37
CA SER A 201 30.38 10.84 16.56
C SER A 201 30.27 11.60 15.24
N LEU A 202 30.72 11.00 14.11
CA LEU A 202 30.55 11.60 12.79
C LEU A 202 29.08 11.78 12.45
N ALA A 203 28.25 10.76 12.69
CA ALA A 203 26.80 10.84 12.43
C ALA A 203 26.10 11.92 13.28
N VAL A 204 26.57 12.16 14.52
CA VAL A 204 26.08 13.27 15.36
C VAL A 204 26.42 14.61 14.73
N LYS A 205 27.70 14.81 14.30
CA LYS A 205 28.14 16.05 13.65
C LYS A 205 27.35 16.35 12.40
N GLU A 206 27.24 15.35 11.50
CA GLU A 206 26.49 15.48 10.26
C GLU A 206 25.01 15.82 10.51
N ALA A 207 24.41 15.27 11.57
CA ALA A 207 23.01 15.55 11.90
C ALA A 207 22.77 16.96 12.45
N ILE A 208 23.80 17.59 13.05
CA ILE A 208 23.72 18.95 13.57
C ILE A 208 23.97 19.97 12.45
N GLU A 209 24.86 19.63 11.51
CA GLU A 209 25.28 20.52 10.42
C GLU A 209 24.38 20.44 9.18
N ASN A 210 23.58 19.38 9.03
CA ASN A 210 22.79 19.16 7.84
C ASN A 210 21.30 19.00 8.13
N GLY A 211 20.45 19.48 7.23
CA GLY A 211 18.99 19.36 7.35
C GLY A 211 18.45 17.94 7.14
N VAL A 212 19.23 17.07 6.51
CA VAL A 212 18.88 15.66 6.28
C VAL A 212 20.12 14.80 6.43
N VAL A 213 20.04 13.79 7.28
CA VAL A 213 21.07 12.76 7.41
C VAL A 213 20.46 11.37 7.41
N ILE A 214 21.13 10.40 6.82
CA ILE A 214 20.71 8.99 6.80
C ILE A 214 21.73 8.17 7.60
N ILE A 215 21.28 7.63 8.75
CA ILE A 215 22.10 6.78 9.62
C ILE A 215 21.70 5.33 9.42
N THR A 216 22.59 4.51 8.83
CA THR A 216 22.38 3.10 8.59
C THR A 216 23.30 2.24 9.45
N GLY A 217 22.92 0.98 9.67
CA GLY A 217 23.74 0.01 10.39
C GLY A 217 22.94 -1.22 10.80
N GLY A 218 23.63 -2.32 11.07
CA GLY A 218 23.04 -3.58 11.53
C GLY A 218 22.41 -3.49 12.93
N PRO A 219 21.76 -4.57 13.40
CA PRO A 219 21.31 -4.67 14.79
C PRO A 219 22.48 -4.51 15.76
N GLY A 220 22.28 -3.78 16.88
CA GLY A 220 23.30 -3.61 17.93
C GLY A 220 24.42 -2.60 17.63
N THR A 221 24.41 -1.90 16.49
CA THR A 221 25.45 -0.91 16.13
C THR A 221 25.32 0.43 16.85
N GLY A 222 24.40 0.56 17.81
CA GLY A 222 24.23 1.77 18.62
C GLY A 222 23.52 2.92 17.94
N LYS A 223 22.70 2.65 16.89
CA LYS A 223 21.89 3.70 16.21
C LYS A 223 21.01 4.49 17.19
N THR A 224 20.36 3.82 18.11
CA THR A 224 19.51 4.46 19.14
C THR A 224 20.33 5.36 20.05
N THR A 225 21.54 4.95 20.44
CA THR A 225 22.47 5.76 21.23
C THR A 225 22.86 7.02 20.47
N THR A 226 23.20 6.90 19.19
CA THR A 226 23.53 8.03 18.31
C THR A 226 22.38 9.02 18.21
N ILE A 227 21.14 8.52 17.96
CA ILE A 227 19.94 9.38 17.88
C ILE A 227 19.67 10.07 19.21
N ASN A 228 19.77 9.37 20.34
CA ASN A 228 19.58 9.98 21.66
C ASN A 228 20.60 11.06 21.94
N THR A 229 21.87 10.87 21.55
CA THR A 229 22.92 11.90 21.67
C THR A 229 22.56 13.14 20.86
N ILE A 230 22.11 12.97 19.59
CA ILE A 230 21.66 14.09 18.75
C ILE A 230 20.53 14.86 19.43
N ILE A 231 19.51 14.15 19.91
CA ILE A 231 18.35 14.77 20.59
C ILE A 231 18.80 15.55 21.82
N LYS A 232 19.69 14.99 22.67
CA LYS A 232 20.20 15.66 23.86
C LYS A 232 20.96 16.93 23.55
N ILE A 233 21.84 16.93 22.53
CA ILE A 233 22.55 18.14 22.11
C ILE A 233 21.57 19.22 21.68
N PHE A 234 20.53 18.88 20.90
CA PHE A 234 19.49 19.85 20.55
C PHE A 234 18.70 20.33 21.77
N GLU A 235 18.40 19.47 22.73
CA GLU A 235 17.67 19.84 23.96
C GLU A 235 18.50 20.78 24.85
N ASN A 236 19.81 20.51 25.03
CA ASN A 236 20.73 21.35 25.83
C ASN A 236 20.91 22.72 25.21
N ASN A 237 20.82 22.85 23.90
CA ASN A 237 21.05 24.08 23.17
C ASN A 237 19.79 24.80 22.67
N LYS A 238 18.59 24.35 23.11
CA LYS A 238 17.36 25.13 22.92
C LYS A 238 17.45 26.45 23.69
N LYS A 239 17.45 27.55 22.95
CA LYS A 239 17.21 28.89 23.45
C LYS A 239 15.77 29.28 23.32
#